data_1444a4fea7af7acfebe14843999a6843
#
_entry.id   1444a4fea7af7acfebe14843999a6843
#
_cell.length_a   1.000
_cell.length_b   1.000
_cell.length_c   1.000
_cell.angle_alpha   90.00
_cell.angle_beta   90.00
_cell.angle_gamma   90.00
#
_symmetry.space_group_name_H-M   'P 1'
#
loop_
_entity.id
_entity.type
_entity.pdbx_description
1 polymer ?
#
loop_
_entity_poly.entity_id
_entity_poly.type
_entity_poly.pdbx_seq_one_letter_code
_entity_poly.pdbx_strand_id
1 'polypeptide(L)'
;MPTITNAEKNYSLTAVLGEDGIYRFDFTGDSATLSPNTVYTVTYGDTSAQLTTGEGIVQSAVPVIDSDGKASTIITNTSETATNVYIISAYYNSEEDIVSAVKYEKFTVDAGKTENISMSEAHSAPTEWAEQRVFIWDGFEKMNPYCTYGSRKNQ
;
A
#
# COMPACT_ATOMS: atom_id res chain seq x y z
N MET A 1 16.30 -16.93 19.25
CA MET A 1 15.63 -16.21 18.14
C MET A 1 14.36 -15.61 18.68
N PRO A 2 14.04 -14.37 18.33
CA PRO A 2 12.74 -13.82 18.68
C PRO A 2 11.62 -14.54 17.93
N THR A 3 10.50 -14.74 18.59
CA THR A 3 9.29 -15.35 18.03
C THR A 3 8.08 -14.50 18.31
N ILE A 4 7.11 -14.54 17.42
CA ILE A 4 5.78 -13.99 17.64
C ILE A 4 4.76 -15.14 17.57
N THR A 5 3.89 -15.22 18.55
CA THR A 5 2.93 -16.31 18.67
C THR A 5 1.53 -15.80 19.02
N ASN A 6 0.52 -16.49 18.52
CA ASN A 6 -0.82 -16.44 19.07
C ASN A 6 -1.30 -17.88 19.30
N ALA A 7 -2.55 -18.07 19.73
CA ALA A 7 -3.11 -19.39 20.02
C ALA A 7 -3.09 -20.35 18.81
N GLU A 8 -2.98 -19.85 17.60
CA GLU A 8 -3.11 -20.62 16.36
C GLU A 8 -1.81 -20.71 15.54
N LYS A 9 -0.90 -19.74 15.64
CA LYS A 9 0.26 -19.61 14.77
C LYS A 9 1.52 -19.16 15.50
N ASN A 10 2.64 -19.67 15.05
CA ASN A 10 3.99 -19.27 15.45
C ASN A 10 4.71 -18.64 14.26
N TYR A 11 5.26 -17.47 14.46
CA TYR A 11 6.08 -16.77 13.46
C TYR A 11 7.51 -16.64 13.98
N SER A 12 8.48 -16.92 13.12
CA SER A 12 9.88 -16.59 13.41
C SER A 12 10.18 -15.18 12.90
N LEU A 13 10.92 -14.44 13.72
CA LEU A 13 11.33 -13.08 13.39
C LEU A 13 12.84 -13.02 13.19
N THR A 14 13.28 -12.35 12.15
CA THR A 14 14.69 -11.97 11.99
C THR A 14 14.89 -10.58 12.54
N ALA A 15 15.77 -10.45 13.54
CA ALA A 15 16.13 -9.15 14.09
C ALA A 15 17.22 -8.51 13.22
N VAL A 16 16.97 -7.30 12.75
CA VAL A 16 17.94 -6.48 12.01
C VAL A 16 18.24 -5.24 12.83
N LEU A 17 19.52 -5.03 13.17
CA LEU A 17 19.97 -3.81 13.85
C LEU A 17 20.08 -2.69 12.82
N GLY A 18 19.29 -1.65 12.95
CA GLY A 18 19.40 -0.45 12.14
C GLY A 18 20.62 0.41 12.51
N GLU A 19 21.02 1.31 11.61
CA GLU A 19 22.12 2.26 11.83
C GLU A 19 21.85 3.21 13.02
N ASP A 20 20.59 3.39 13.39
CA ASP A 20 20.11 4.15 14.55
C ASP A 20 20.21 3.39 15.89
N GLY A 21 20.74 2.16 15.87
CA GLY A 21 20.84 1.30 17.05
C GLY A 21 19.52 0.64 17.46
N ILE A 22 18.46 0.77 16.67
CA ILE A 22 17.15 0.17 16.93
C ILE A 22 17.03 -1.17 16.22
N TYR A 23 16.62 -2.21 16.95
CA TYR A 23 16.27 -3.49 16.33
C TYR A 23 14.91 -3.41 15.66
N ARG A 24 14.88 -3.82 14.38
CA ARG A 24 13.67 -4.04 13.62
C ARG A 24 13.51 -5.54 13.40
N PHE A 25 12.26 -5.98 13.33
CA PHE A 25 11.95 -7.39 13.14
C PHE A 25 11.26 -7.56 11.79
N ASP A 26 11.90 -8.34 10.91
CA ASP A 26 11.30 -8.75 9.65
C ASP A 26 10.65 -10.11 9.80
N PHE A 27 9.46 -10.26 9.25
CA PHE A 27 8.81 -11.55 9.12
C PHE A 27 9.46 -12.32 7.97
N THR A 28 10.10 -13.44 8.29
CA THR A 28 10.65 -14.36 7.30
C THR A 28 9.73 -15.57 7.15
N GLY A 29 9.20 -15.76 5.95
CA GLY A 29 8.32 -16.88 5.61
C GLY A 29 7.14 -16.45 4.75
N ASP A 30 6.50 -17.39 4.10
CA ASP A 30 5.38 -17.15 3.20
C ASP A 30 4.27 -16.33 3.87
N SER A 31 4.10 -15.10 3.39
CA SER A 31 2.97 -14.21 3.68
C SER A 31 2.53 -14.14 5.16
N ALA A 32 3.46 -13.93 6.08
CA ALA A 32 3.14 -13.74 7.48
C ALA A 32 2.48 -12.38 7.72
N THR A 33 1.21 -12.25 7.35
CA THR A 33 0.41 -11.12 7.75
C THR A 33 -0.17 -11.42 9.13
N LEU A 34 0.09 -10.55 10.11
CA LEU A 34 -0.58 -10.65 11.40
C LEU A 34 -2.07 -10.36 11.19
N SER A 35 -2.91 -11.16 11.84
CA SER A 35 -4.36 -10.89 11.82
C SER A 35 -4.66 -9.58 12.53
N PRO A 36 -5.60 -8.77 12.05
CA PRO A 36 -6.02 -7.55 12.74
C PRO A 36 -6.71 -7.87 14.07
N ASN A 37 -6.78 -6.90 14.97
CA ASN A 37 -7.42 -6.98 16.29
C ASN A 37 -7.02 -8.21 17.11
N THR A 38 -5.78 -8.70 16.93
CA THR A 38 -5.31 -9.95 17.53
C THR A 38 -4.18 -9.67 18.51
N VAL A 39 -4.23 -10.35 19.66
CA VAL A 39 -3.16 -10.29 20.64
C VAL A 39 -2.11 -11.36 20.32
N TYR A 40 -0.87 -10.91 20.16
CA TYR A 40 0.29 -11.77 19.97
C TYR A 40 1.23 -11.65 21.16
N THR A 41 1.92 -12.74 21.48
CA THR A 41 3.03 -12.72 22.44
C THR A 41 4.34 -12.70 21.69
N VAL A 42 5.14 -11.67 21.91
CA VAL A 42 6.50 -11.53 21.38
C VAL A 42 7.45 -12.04 22.44
N THR A 43 8.27 -13.02 22.14
CA THR A 43 9.24 -13.63 23.07
C THR A 43 10.66 -13.49 22.53
N TYR A 44 11.57 -13.06 23.41
CA TYR A 44 13.01 -13.03 23.15
C TYR A 44 13.80 -13.48 24.39
N GLY A 45 14.43 -14.63 24.30
CA GLY A 45 15.04 -15.28 25.46
C GLY A 45 13.97 -15.63 26.51
N ASP A 46 14.19 -15.20 27.75
CA ASP A 46 13.27 -15.41 28.87
C ASP A 46 12.27 -14.24 29.04
N THR A 47 12.28 -13.28 28.15
CA THR A 47 11.42 -12.09 28.22
C THR A 47 10.30 -12.19 27.20
N SER A 48 9.08 -11.84 27.62
CA SER A 48 7.95 -11.76 26.71
C SER A 48 7.16 -10.46 26.93
N ALA A 49 6.51 -9.99 25.86
CA ALA A 49 5.61 -8.85 25.86
C ALA A 49 4.40 -9.15 24.98
N GLN A 50 3.27 -8.49 25.24
CA GLN A 50 2.10 -8.56 24.37
C GLN A 50 2.10 -7.44 23.34
N LEU A 51 1.77 -7.80 22.11
CA LEU A 51 1.51 -6.91 21.00
C LEU A 51 0.04 -7.11 20.59
N THR A 52 -0.74 -6.05 20.62
CA THR A 52 -2.10 -6.05 20.04
C THR A 52 -2.01 -5.39 18.67
N THR A 53 -2.40 -6.11 17.63
CA THR A 53 -2.50 -5.54 16.27
C THR A 53 -3.71 -4.60 16.21
N GLY A 54 -3.55 -3.52 15.44
CA GLY A 54 -4.66 -2.59 15.17
C GLY A 54 -5.73 -3.17 14.24
N GLU A 55 -6.67 -2.30 13.86
CA GLU A 55 -7.74 -2.62 12.91
C GLU A 55 -7.12 -3.00 11.59
N GLY A 56 -6.62 -3.78 11.07
CA GLY A 56 -6.02 -4.09 9.78
C GLY A 56 -5.71 -2.86 8.91
N ILE A 57 -4.93 -3.06 7.91
CA ILE A 57 -4.47 -1.98 7.04
C ILE A 57 -4.85 -2.26 5.58
N VAL A 58 -4.96 -1.18 4.82
CA VAL A 58 -5.01 -1.24 3.36
C VAL A 58 -3.65 -0.85 2.82
N GLN A 59 -3.10 -1.68 1.94
CA GLN A 59 -1.82 -1.45 1.30
C GLN A 59 -1.97 -1.54 -0.21
N SER A 60 -1.20 -0.75 -0.94
CA SER A 60 -1.12 -0.79 -2.39
C SER A 60 0.31 -1.06 -2.85
N ALA A 61 0.44 -1.88 -3.88
CA ALA A 61 1.65 -1.85 -4.70
C ALA A 61 1.76 -0.49 -5.40
N VAL A 62 2.98 -0.10 -5.76
CA VAL A 62 3.19 1.10 -6.60
C VAL A 62 2.44 0.91 -7.92
N PRO A 63 1.58 1.86 -8.33
CA PRO A 63 0.79 1.69 -9.54
C PRO A 63 1.67 1.64 -10.79
N VAL A 64 1.25 0.80 -11.73
CA VAL A 64 1.85 0.68 -13.05
C VAL A 64 0.99 1.45 -14.05
N ILE A 65 1.64 2.16 -14.97
CA ILE A 65 1.00 2.92 -16.04
C ILE A 65 1.44 2.30 -17.36
N ASP A 66 0.50 1.85 -18.18
CA ASP A 66 0.79 1.31 -19.49
C ASP A 66 1.09 2.40 -20.54
N SER A 67 1.41 1.97 -21.78
CA SER A 67 1.72 2.89 -22.89
C SER A 67 0.58 3.84 -23.23
N ASP A 68 -0.67 3.42 -23.00
CA ASP A 68 -1.86 4.19 -23.33
C ASP A 68 -2.27 5.15 -22.21
N GLY A 69 -1.61 5.07 -21.04
CA GLY A 69 -1.90 5.91 -19.89
C GLY A 69 -2.92 5.33 -18.92
N LYS A 70 -3.25 4.04 -19.06
CA LYS A 70 -4.13 3.33 -18.15
C LYS A 70 -3.36 2.86 -16.93
N ALA A 71 -3.88 3.15 -15.75
CA ALA A 71 -3.24 2.78 -14.49
C ALA A 71 -3.86 1.53 -13.87
N SER A 72 -3.01 0.72 -13.24
CA SER A 72 -3.41 -0.46 -12.47
C SER A 72 -2.52 -0.65 -11.24
N THR A 73 -3.03 -1.33 -10.23
CA THR A 73 -2.28 -1.70 -9.03
C THR A 73 -2.89 -2.90 -8.33
N ILE A 74 -2.14 -3.50 -7.41
CA ILE A 74 -2.62 -4.56 -6.52
C ILE A 74 -2.88 -3.95 -5.15
N ILE A 75 -4.09 -4.12 -4.63
CA ILE A 75 -4.50 -3.66 -3.30
C ILE A 75 -4.72 -4.87 -2.40
N THR A 76 -4.17 -4.82 -1.21
CA THR A 76 -4.43 -5.78 -0.13
C THR A 76 -5.14 -5.06 1.01
N ASN A 77 -6.37 -5.49 1.31
CA ASN A 77 -7.15 -5.01 2.44
C ASN A 77 -7.18 -6.09 3.53
N THR A 78 -6.40 -5.90 4.59
CA THR A 78 -6.38 -6.83 5.74
C THR A 78 -7.35 -6.43 6.86
N SER A 79 -8.12 -5.36 6.66
CA SER A 79 -9.13 -4.94 7.64
C SER A 79 -10.36 -5.84 7.62
N GLU A 80 -11.21 -5.73 8.66
CA GLU A 80 -12.44 -6.48 8.79
C GLU A 80 -13.61 -5.89 7.99
N THR A 81 -13.39 -4.74 7.34
CA THR A 81 -14.41 -4.02 6.57
C THR A 81 -13.96 -3.74 5.15
N ALA A 82 -14.91 -3.70 4.24
CA ALA A 82 -14.65 -3.26 2.87
C ALA A 82 -14.18 -1.79 2.88
N THR A 83 -13.21 -1.47 2.04
CA THR A 83 -12.60 -0.14 1.98
C THR A 83 -12.66 0.43 0.57
N ASN A 84 -12.96 1.73 0.50
CA ASN A 84 -12.88 2.45 -0.77
C ASN A 84 -11.43 2.87 -1.06
N VAL A 85 -11.02 2.70 -2.29
CA VAL A 85 -9.70 3.08 -2.81
C VAL A 85 -9.88 3.90 -4.08
N TYR A 86 -9.11 4.96 -4.23
CA TYR A 86 -9.15 5.80 -5.42
C TYR A 86 -7.84 5.69 -6.18
N ILE A 87 -7.93 5.37 -7.48
CA ILE A 87 -6.84 5.58 -8.42
C ILE A 87 -7.00 6.98 -8.99
N ILE A 88 -6.00 7.82 -8.80
CA ILE A 88 -5.99 9.20 -9.26
C ILE A 88 -4.83 9.36 -10.23
N SER A 89 -5.12 9.65 -11.48
CA SER A 89 -4.14 9.92 -12.53
C SER A 89 -4.10 11.40 -12.83
N ALA A 90 -2.92 12.01 -12.75
CA ALA A 90 -2.70 13.43 -13.02
C ALA A 90 -1.59 13.61 -14.05
N TYR A 91 -1.81 14.48 -15.02
CA TYR A 91 -0.78 14.95 -15.96
C TYR A 91 -0.21 16.27 -15.48
N TYR A 92 1.10 16.38 -15.57
CA TYR A 92 1.87 17.58 -15.23
C TYR A 92 2.55 18.10 -16.48
N ASN A 93 2.62 19.43 -16.62
CA ASN A 93 3.43 20.05 -17.66
C ASN A 93 4.91 20.12 -17.28
N SER A 94 5.78 20.52 -18.22
CA SER A 94 7.22 20.64 -17.99
C SER A 94 7.63 21.84 -17.15
N GLU A 95 6.71 22.76 -16.90
CA GLU A 95 6.97 24.01 -16.20
C GLU A 95 6.26 23.96 -14.84
N GLU A 96 7.01 23.96 -13.75
CA GLU A 96 6.55 24.15 -12.38
C GLU A 96 5.63 23.07 -11.78
N ASP A 97 5.65 21.85 -12.30
CA ASP A 97 4.77 20.75 -11.81
C ASP A 97 3.27 21.11 -11.76
N ILE A 98 2.81 21.96 -12.68
CA ILE A 98 1.41 22.36 -12.76
C ILE A 98 0.58 21.20 -13.32
N VAL A 99 -0.47 20.83 -12.59
CA VAL A 99 -1.42 19.81 -13.03
C VAL A 99 -2.25 20.35 -14.20
N SER A 100 -2.20 19.67 -15.34
CA SER A 100 -2.93 20.04 -16.55
C SER A 100 -4.20 19.22 -16.77
N ALA A 101 -4.27 17.98 -16.26
CA ALA A 101 -5.45 17.14 -16.32
C ALA A 101 -5.46 16.13 -15.16
N VAL A 102 -6.66 15.85 -14.65
CA VAL A 102 -6.86 14.83 -13.61
C VAL A 102 -8.03 13.93 -13.97
N LYS A 103 -7.84 12.63 -13.80
CA LYS A 103 -8.91 11.62 -13.87
C LYS A 103 -8.81 10.74 -12.62
N TYR A 104 -9.95 10.35 -12.07
CA TYR A 104 -9.95 9.39 -10.96
C TYR A 104 -11.03 8.34 -11.16
N GLU A 105 -10.83 7.20 -10.50
CA GLU A 105 -11.80 6.13 -10.44
C GLU A 105 -11.81 5.53 -9.04
N LYS A 106 -13.01 5.22 -8.54
CA LYS A 106 -13.23 4.64 -7.21
C LYS A 106 -13.44 3.14 -7.31
N PHE A 107 -12.78 2.40 -6.45
CA PHE A 107 -12.91 0.96 -6.27
C PHE A 107 -13.31 0.66 -4.84
N THR A 108 -13.95 -0.50 -4.64
CA THR A 108 -14.21 -1.04 -3.31
C THR A 108 -13.47 -2.37 -3.21
N VAL A 109 -12.61 -2.52 -2.22
CA VAL A 109 -11.88 -3.76 -1.94
C VAL A 109 -12.45 -4.38 -0.69
N ASP A 110 -12.97 -5.59 -0.80
CA ASP A 110 -13.62 -6.30 0.30
C ASP A 110 -12.64 -6.64 1.44
N ALA A 111 -13.19 -6.86 2.62
CA ALA A 111 -12.45 -7.26 3.81
C ALA A 111 -11.61 -8.53 3.56
N GLY A 112 -10.35 -8.52 3.97
CA GLY A 112 -9.43 -9.65 3.85
C GLY A 112 -9.06 -10.03 2.41
N LYS A 113 -9.30 -9.16 1.41
CA LYS A 113 -9.03 -9.45 0.00
C LYS A 113 -7.77 -8.77 -0.51
N THR A 114 -7.15 -9.46 -1.50
CA THR A 114 -6.14 -8.87 -2.38
C THR A 114 -6.71 -8.86 -3.79
N GLU A 115 -6.77 -7.70 -4.39
CA GLU A 115 -7.38 -7.49 -5.69
C GLU A 115 -6.45 -6.71 -6.62
N ASN A 116 -6.47 -7.07 -7.90
CA ASN A 116 -5.86 -6.27 -8.96
C ASN A 116 -6.92 -5.33 -9.51
N ILE A 117 -6.76 -4.03 -9.25
CA ILE A 117 -7.67 -3.00 -9.74
C ILE A 117 -7.01 -2.22 -10.88
N SER A 118 -7.80 -1.85 -11.86
CA SER A 118 -7.35 -1.13 -13.05
C SER A 118 -8.41 -0.13 -13.46
N MET A 119 -8.01 1.07 -13.83
CA MET A 119 -8.93 2.05 -14.40
C MET A 119 -9.68 1.41 -15.58
N SER A 120 -10.95 1.75 -15.74
CA SER A 120 -11.79 1.24 -16.84
C SER A 120 -11.26 1.68 -18.20
N GLU A 121 -10.80 2.93 -18.26
CA GLU A 121 -10.25 3.56 -19.46
C GLU A 121 -8.93 4.27 -19.17
N ALA A 122 -8.09 4.38 -20.20
CA ALA A 122 -6.90 5.20 -20.15
C ALA A 122 -7.24 6.68 -19.84
N HIS A 123 -6.33 7.36 -19.17
CA HIS A 123 -6.41 8.81 -19.04
C HIS A 123 -5.77 9.44 -20.27
N SER A 124 -6.59 10.05 -21.13
CA SER A 124 -6.11 10.70 -22.35
C SER A 124 -5.13 11.83 -22.03
N ALA A 125 -3.94 11.75 -22.61
CA ALA A 125 -2.93 12.77 -22.41
C ALA A 125 -3.37 14.11 -23.04
N PRO A 126 -3.16 15.25 -22.36
CA PRO A 126 -3.31 16.56 -22.97
C PRO A 126 -2.25 16.76 -24.05
N THR A 127 -2.43 17.79 -24.89
CA THR A 127 -1.51 18.08 -26.00
C THR A 127 -0.07 18.32 -25.55
N GLU A 128 0.08 18.96 -24.40
CA GLU A 128 1.38 19.27 -23.78
C GLU A 128 1.41 18.68 -22.37
N TRP A 129 2.31 17.73 -22.14
CA TRP A 129 2.55 17.14 -20.84
C TRP A 129 3.98 16.64 -20.72
N ALA A 130 4.52 16.62 -19.51
CA ALA A 130 5.85 16.12 -19.21
C ALA A 130 5.80 14.79 -18.44
N GLU A 131 4.91 14.67 -17.50
CA GLU A 131 4.82 13.51 -16.62
C GLU A 131 3.36 13.18 -16.31
N GLN A 132 3.03 11.89 -16.31
CA GLN A 132 1.81 11.36 -15.73
C GLN A 132 2.16 10.72 -14.38
N ARG A 133 1.51 11.14 -13.31
CA ARG A 133 1.63 10.54 -11.98
C ARG A 133 0.32 9.88 -11.57
N VAL A 134 0.42 8.73 -10.94
CA VAL A 134 -0.75 7.98 -10.46
C VAL A 134 -0.61 7.75 -8.96
N PHE A 135 -1.64 8.14 -8.24
CA PHE A 135 -1.74 8.05 -6.78
C PHE A 135 -2.83 7.06 -6.39
N ILE A 136 -2.61 6.37 -5.29
CA ILE A 136 -3.59 5.47 -4.68
C ILE A 136 -3.91 6.01 -3.29
N TRP A 137 -5.14 6.53 -3.13
CA TRP A 137 -5.57 7.21 -1.90
C TRP A 137 -6.82 6.59 -1.28
N ASP A 138 -7.01 6.87 0.03
CA ASP A 138 -8.22 6.48 0.79
C ASP A 138 -9.45 7.36 0.45
N GLY A 139 -9.25 8.48 -0.21
CA GLY A 139 -10.28 9.41 -0.62
C GLY A 139 -9.77 10.83 -0.76
N PHE A 140 -10.69 11.76 -1.01
CA PHE A 140 -10.37 13.18 -1.15
C PHE A 140 -10.49 13.98 0.16
N GLU A 141 -11.08 13.40 1.22
CA GLU A 141 -11.22 14.08 2.50
C GLU A 141 -9.92 14.05 3.32
N LYS A 142 -9.31 12.87 3.42
CA LYS A 142 -8.09 12.66 4.19
C LYS A 142 -6.85 12.67 3.31
N MET A 143 -6.98 12.24 2.06
CA MET A 143 -5.91 12.16 1.06
C MET A 143 -4.69 11.37 1.54
N ASN A 144 -4.93 10.30 2.34
CA ASN A 144 -3.84 9.45 2.80
C ASN A 144 -3.42 8.51 1.67
N PRO A 145 -2.13 8.51 1.28
CA PRO A 145 -1.62 7.60 0.27
C PRO A 145 -1.45 6.19 0.84
N TYR A 146 -1.80 5.18 0.05
CA TYR A 146 -1.53 3.78 0.37
C TYR A 146 -0.17 3.30 -0.11
N CYS A 147 0.49 4.07 -0.98
CA CYS A 147 1.84 3.80 -1.49
C CYS A 147 2.46 5.08 -2.05
N THR A 148 3.73 5.00 -2.49
CA THR A 148 4.33 6.03 -3.33
C THR A 148 3.66 6.05 -4.71
N TYR A 149 3.62 7.21 -5.36
CA TYR A 149 3.03 7.32 -6.69
C TYR A 149 3.84 6.58 -7.76
N GLY A 150 3.16 6.05 -8.77
CA GLY A 150 3.78 5.60 -10.02
C GLY A 150 3.87 6.75 -11.02
N SER A 151 4.87 6.75 -11.89
CA SER A 151 5.00 7.78 -12.90
C SER A 151 5.41 7.27 -14.26
N ARG A 152 5.03 8.02 -15.30
CA ARG A 152 5.44 7.85 -16.69
C ARG A 152 5.79 9.22 -17.28
N LYS A 153 6.95 9.32 -17.93
CA LYS A 153 7.38 10.57 -18.61
C LYS A 153 6.96 10.55 -20.07
N ASN A 154 6.69 11.72 -20.59
CA ASN A 154 6.56 11.93 -22.03
C ASN A 154 7.95 11.80 -22.66
N GLN A 155 8.07 10.96 -23.70
CA GLN A 155 9.33 10.71 -24.41
C GLN A 155 9.36 11.51 -25.71
#